data_5b922b2e98798bc58d368211f0fb037c
#
_entry.id   5b922b2e98798bc58d368211f0fb037c
#
_cell.length_a   1.000
_cell.length_b   1.000
_cell.length_c   1.000
_cell.angle_alpha   90.00
_cell.angle_beta   90.00
_cell.angle_gamma   90.00
#
_symmetry.space_group_name_H-M   'P 1'
#
loop_
_entity.id
_entity.type
_entity.pdbx_description
1 polymer ?
#
loop_
_entity_poly.entity_id
_entity_poly.type
_entity_poly.pdbx_seq_one_letter_code
_entity_poly.pdbx_strand_id
1 'polypeptide(L)'
;MDNKVELLGYYGSDEVISCSAWTSTSRNLTDEKKERIPSLIEMLWVNGHETPFEKGVVHFLVDTDIASHIHLLKHRVSSLNAESARYKELKEDKYFLPEDWNNIDVSLDWDNAKDEHGFHLGVPFKCAEIKDWNDMLGWYTRLGNFLYHSAVKDLEPVLGRKRAKESARFFKTYNSQIQADVMFNMRSFANFIKLRNSRHAQKEIREIAQKMWDLVATIEGEPFKCTLQAIWNGRD
;
A
#
# COMPACT_ATOMS: atom_id res chain seq x y z
N MET A 1 4.87 2.27 13.60
CA MET A 1 5.56 3.14 12.58
C MET A 1 4.52 3.46 11.52
N ASP A 2 4.54 4.70 11.01
CA ASP A 2 3.56 5.14 10.00
C ASP A 2 3.89 4.56 8.62
N ASN A 3 2.87 4.44 7.78
CA ASN A 3 3.04 4.12 6.38
C ASN A 3 3.86 5.21 5.67
N LYS A 4 4.87 4.82 4.91
CA LYS A 4 5.72 5.74 4.14
C LYS A 4 5.56 5.50 2.66
N VAL A 5 5.60 6.56 1.88
CA VAL A 5 5.56 6.51 0.42
C VAL A 5 6.67 7.43 -0.11
N GLU A 6 7.43 6.94 -1.05
CA GLU A 6 8.46 7.66 -1.78
C GLU A 6 8.18 7.54 -3.28
N LEU A 7 8.27 8.64 -4.02
CA LEU A 7 8.22 8.61 -5.48
C LEU A 7 9.64 8.32 -5.99
N LEU A 8 9.84 7.14 -6.56
CA LEU A 8 11.14 6.71 -7.12
C LEU A 8 11.39 7.34 -8.50
N GLY A 9 10.31 7.63 -9.24
CA GLY A 9 10.42 8.23 -10.55
C GLY A 9 9.11 8.22 -11.32
N TYR A 10 9.14 8.81 -12.48
CA TYR A 10 8.02 8.85 -13.40
C TYR A 10 8.48 8.90 -14.85
N TYR A 11 7.58 8.62 -15.76
CA TYR A 11 7.77 8.78 -17.19
C TYR A 11 6.51 9.37 -17.82
N GLY A 12 6.70 10.25 -18.80
CA GLY A 12 5.59 10.87 -19.53
C GLY A 12 5.14 12.19 -18.92
N SER A 13 4.14 12.75 -19.55
CA SER A 13 3.52 14.03 -19.19
C SER A 13 2.16 14.18 -19.88
N ASP A 14 1.41 15.23 -19.56
CA ASP A 14 0.20 15.64 -20.28
C ASP A 14 0.46 15.81 -21.78
N GLU A 15 1.64 16.29 -22.16
CA GLU A 15 2.07 16.39 -23.55
C GLU A 15 2.25 15.00 -24.20
N VAL A 16 2.90 14.06 -23.52
CA VAL A 16 3.11 12.68 -24.03
C VAL A 16 1.78 11.96 -24.20
N ILE A 17 0.85 12.11 -23.24
CA ILE A 17 -0.50 11.54 -23.28
C ILE A 17 -1.27 12.13 -24.47
N SER A 18 -1.23 13.45 -24.65
CA SER A 18 -1.88 14.15 -25.76
C SER A 18 -1.30 13.76 -27.12
N CYS A 19 0.03 13.66 -27.25
CA CYS A 19 0.68 13.20 -28.47
C CYS A 19 0.30 11.75 -28.81
N SER A 20 0.10 10.90 -27.80
CA SER A 20 -0.41 9.54 -27.99
C SER A 20 -1.82 9.54 -28.59
N ALA A 21 -2.72 10.40 -28.11
CA ALA A 21 -4.07 10.53 -28.68
C ALA A 21 -4.00 11.05 -30.11
N TRP A 22 -3.16 12.05 -30.40
CA TRP A 22 -2.99 12.61 -31.75
C TRP A 22 -2.30 11.68 -32.75
N THR A 23 -1.76 10.55 -32.33
CA THR A 23 -1.15 9.57 -33.24
C THR A 23 -2.14 9.08 -34.29
N SER A 24 -3.46 9.09 -34.00
CA SER A 24 -4.52 8.74 -34.94
C SER A 24 -4.76 9.78 -36.06
N THR A 25 -4.21 10.98 -35.92
CA THR A 25 -4.40 12.08 -36.89
C THR A 25 -3.06 12.69 -37.32
N SER A 26 -2.43 13.49 -36.48
CA SER A 26 -1.14 14.09 -36.71
C SER A 26 -0.42 14.30 -35.37
N ARG A 27 0.74 13.63 -35.23
CA ARG A 27 1.53 13.69 -34.00
C ARG A 27 2.36 14.96 -33.84
N ASN A 28 2.47 15.80 -34.87
CA ASN A 28 3.24 17.04 -34.79
C ASN A 28 2.66 17.96 -33.72
N LEU A 29 3.47 18.31 -32.74
CA LEU A 29 3.09 19.19 -31.65
C LEU A 29 3.33 20.64 -32.06
N THR A 30 2.27 21.32 -32.47
CA THR A 30 2.27 22.78 -32.74
C THR A 30 1.90 23.54 -31.48
N ASP A 31 2.18 24.86 -31.44
CA ASP A 31 1.82 25.69 -30.29
C ASP A 31 0.30 25.73 -30.06
N GLU A 32 -0.50 25.77 -31.13
CA GLU A 32 -1.96 25.63 -31.03
C GLU A 32 -2.40 24.33 -30.35
N LYS A 33 -1.69 23.21 -30.63
CA LYS A 33 -1.98 21.94 -29.98
C LYS A 33 -1.59 21.95 -28.50
N LYS A 34 -0.48 22.60 -28.14
CA LYS A 34 -0.10 22.74 -26.72
C LYS A 34 -1.16 23.47 -25.92
N GLU A 35 -1.74 24.53 -26.47
CA GLU A 35 -2.85 25.26 -25.83
C GLU A 35 -4.11 24.38 -25.65
N ARG A 36 -4.28 23.36 -26.49
CA ARG A 36 -5.42 22.43 -26.46
C ARG A 36 -5.22 21.23 -25.55
N ILE A 37 -4.02 21.01 -24.99
CA ILE A 37 -3.74 19.86 -24.10
C ILE A 37 -4.77 19.74 -22.97
N PRO A 38 -5.10 20.78 -22.20
CA PRO A 38 -6.05 20.65 -21.08
C PRO A 38 -7.43 20.16 -21.54
N SER A 39 -7.99 20.79 -22.59
CA SER A 39 -9.31 20.40 -23.12
C SER A 39 -9.32 19.03 -23.77
N LEU A 40 -8.23 18.62 -24.41
CA LEU A 40 -8.08 17.27 -24.97
C LEU A 40 -8.06 16.20 -23.87
N ILE A 41 -7.26 16.38 -22.83
CA ILE A 41 -7.16 15.43 -21.71
C ILE A 41 -8.51 15.29 -21.01
N GLU A 42 -9.18 16.38 -20.72
CA GLU A 42 -10.52 16.36 -20.13
C GLU A 42 -11.51 15.59 -21.03
N MET A 43 -11.55 15.91 -22.33
CA MET A 43 -12.41 15.22 -23.30
C MET A 43 -12.11 13.72 -23.38
N LEU A 44 -10.84 13.32 -23.41
CA LEU A 44 -10.44 11.92 -23.44
C LEU A 44 -10.92 11.19 -22.18
N TRP A 45 -10.75 11.81 -21.00
CA TRP A 45 -11.13 11.23 -19.74
C TRP A 45 -12.66 11.07 -19.62
N VAL A 46 -13.42 12.11 -19.88
CA VAL A 46 -14.89 12.12 -19.80
C VAL A 46 -15.52 11.11 -20.75
N ASN A 47 -14.93 10.93 -21.95
CA ASN A 47 -15.45 9.96 -22.94
C ASN A 47 -14.88 8.54 -22.78
N GLY A 48 -14.11 8.26 -21.74
CA GLY A 48 -13.56 6.92 -21.48
C GLY A 48 -12.47 6.49 -22.49
N HIS A 49 -11.83 7.43 -23.17
CA HIS A 49 -10.69 7.16 -24.05
C HIS A 49 -9.40 7.02 -23.24
N GLU A 50 -9.31 5.93 -22.46
CA GLU A 50 -8.29 5.78 -21.42
C GLU A 50 -6.91 5.31 -21.94
N THR A 51 -6.81 4.74 -23.14
CA THR A 51 -5.55 4.21 -23.69
C THR A 51 -4.39 5.22 -23.73
N PRO A 52 -4.59 6.51 -24.08
CA PRO A 52 -3.51 7.50 -24.03
C PRO A 52 -2.88 7.66 -22.64
N PHE A 53 -3.67 7.53 -21.57
CA PHE A 53 -3.20 7.65 -20.18
C PHE A 53 -2.26 6.50 -19.75
N GLU A 54 -2.21 5.40 -20.49
CA GLU A 54 -1.24 4.33 -20.26
C GLU A 54 0.21 4.74 -20.62
N LYS A 55 0.40 5.89 -21.27
CA LYS A 55 1.72 6.42 -21.65
C LYS A 55 2.37 7.29 -20.56
N GLY A 56 1.63 7.65 -19.51
CA GLY A 56 2.20 8.22 -18.29
C GLY A 56 2.39 7.12 -17.25
N VAL A 57 3.51 7.14 -16.52
CA VAL A 57 3.86 6.11 -15.53
C VAL A 57 4.40 6.80 -14.28
N VAL A 58 4.04 6.27 -13.11
CA VAL A 58 4.52 6.70 -11.78
C VAL A 58 4.98 5.49 -10.97
N HIS A 59 6.11 5.61 -10.30
CA HIS A 59 6.81 4.52 -9.63
C HIS A 59 7.10 4.89 -8.17
N PHE A 60 6.63 4.06 -7.23
CA PHE A 60 6.70 4.31 -5.79
C PHE A 60 7.38 3.19 -5.02
N LEU A 61 8.05 3.57 -3.94
CA LEU A 61 8.41 2.68 -2.86
C LEU A 61 7.46 2.93 -1.68
N VAL A 62 6.88 1.86 -1.13
CA VAL A 62 5.86 1.94 -0.08
C VAL A 62 6.27 1.06 1.08
N ASP A 63 6.51 1.66 2.26
CA ASP A 63 6.60 0.92 3.51
C ASP A 63 5.21 0.87 4.14
N THR A 64 4.64 -0.32 4.30
CA THR A 64 3.28 -0.49 4.79
C THR A 64 3.08 -1.81 5.52
N ASP A 65 2.00 -1.90 6.29
CA ASP A 65 1.56 -3.14 6.92
C ASP A 65 1.06 -4.18 5.90
N ILE A 66 1.09 -5.47 6.28
CA ILE A 66 0.69 -6.56 5.40
C ILE A 66 -0.78 -6.43 4.97
N ALA A 67 -1.69 -5.96 5.84
CA ALA A 67 -3.10 -5.80 5.48
C ALA A 67 -3.26 -4.77 4.36
N SER A 68 -2.62 -3.61 4.47
CA SER A 68 -2.61 -2.57 3.42
C SER A 68 -1.92 -3.04 2.15
N HIS A 69 -0.82 -3.80 2.28
CA HIS A 69 -0.15 -4.40 1.12
C HIS A 69 -1.07 -5.35 0.33
N ILE A 70 -1.92 -6.13 1.00
CA ILE A 70 -2.92 -6.98 0.33
C ILE A 70 -3.89 -6.13 -0.50
N HIS A 71 -4.23 -4.92 -0.07
CA HIS A 71 -5.03 -3.99 -0.87
C HIS A 71 -4.29 -3.52 -2.13
N LEU A 72 -2.97 -3.27 -2.07
CA LEU A 72 -2.16 -2.95 -3.25
C LEU A 72 -2.15 -4.10 -4.25
N LEU A 73 -2.00 -5.36 -3.79
CA LEU A 73 -2.00 -6.56 -4.63
C LEU A 73 -3.30 -6.77 -5.42
N LYS A 74 -4.43 -6.18 -5.00
CA LYS A 74 -5.71 -6.27 -5.73
C LYS A 74 -5.72 -5.45 -7.02
N HIS A 75 -4.82 -4.49 -7.17
CA HIS A 75 -4.68 -3.67 -8.38
C HIS A 75 -3.78 -4.36 -9.40
N ARG A 76 -4.35 -5.32 -10.16
CA ARG A 76 -3.59 -6.21 -11.06
C ARG A 76 -2.95 -5.50 -12.26
N VAL A 77 -3.44 -4.34 -12.66
CA VAL A 77 -2.85 -3.54 -13.75
C VAL A 77 -1.80 -2.60 -13.16
N SER A 78 -0.82 -3.20 -12.48
CA SER A 78 0.35 -2.53 -11.92
C SER A 78 1.51 -3.52 -11.92
N SER A 79 2.74 -3.00 -11.91
CA SER A 79 3.93 -3.81 -11.64
C SER A 79 4.23 -3.70 -10.14
N LEU A 80 4.24 -4.83 -9.44
CA LEU A 80 4.47 -4.85 -8.01
C LEU A 80 5.49 -5.92 -7.64
N ASN A 81 6.48 -5.52 -6.83
CA ASN A 81 7.43 -6.38 -6.17
C ASN A 81 7.46 -6.02 -4.69
N ALA A 82 7.75 -6.97 -3.81
CA ALA A 82 7.77 -6.71 -2.38
C ALA A 82 8.79 -7.57 -1.65
N GLU A 83 9.16 -7.14 -0.45
CA GLU A 83 9.99 -7.94 0.45
C GLU A 83 9.41 -9.34 0.62
N SER A 84 10.29 -10.32 0.55
CA SER A 84 9.92 -11.72 0.70
C SER A 84 10.60 -12.34 1.90
N ALA A 85 9.80 -12.75 2.88
CA ALA A 85 10.28 -13.53 4.03
C ALA A 85 10.86 -14.90 3.66
N ARG A 86 10.80 -15.32 2.38
CA ARG A 86 11.48 -16.51 1.88
C ARG A 86 12.97 -16.30 1.66
N TYR A 87 13.34 -15.10 1.19
CA TYR A 87 14.72 -14.76 0.84
C TYR A 87 15.41 -13.97 1.94
N LYS A 88 14.71 -13.04 2.57
CA LYS A 88 15.21 -12.16 3.64
C LYS A 88 14.60 -12.60 4.98
N GLU A 89 15.41 -12.69 6.02
CA GLU A 89 14.92 -12.74 7.39
C GLU A 89 14.42 -11.36 7.79
N LEU A 90 13.20 -11.29 8.32
CA LEU A 90 12.59 -10.02 8.76
C LEU A 90 13.17 -9.66 10.14
N LYS A 91 14.38 -9.10 10.16
CA LYS A 91 15.13 -8.83 11.40
C LYS A 91 14.68 -7.56 12.13
N GLU A 92 14.11 -6.61 11.40
CA GLU A 92 13.85 -5.27 11.92
C GLU A 92 12.59 -5.18 12.78
N ASP A 93 11.76 -6.22 12.78
CA ASP A 93 10.53 -6.32 13.59
C ASP A 93 9.62 -5.08 13.54
N LYS A 94 9.61 -4.39 12.40
CA LYS A 94 8.77 -3.20 12.17
C LYS A 94 7.31 -3.60 12.15
N TYR A 95 6.46 -2.82 12.81
CA TYR A 95 5.02 -3.01 12.80
C TYR A 95 4.27 -1.68 12.97
N PHE A 96 3.03 -1.68 12.49
CA PHE A 96 2.08 -0.58 12.59
C PHE A 96 1.16 -0.78 13.79
N LEU A 97 0.82 0.30 14.49
CA LEU A 97 -0.20 0.33 15.54
C LEU A 97 -1.20 1.42 15.19
N PRO A 98 -2.51 1.08 15.05
CA PRO A 98 -3.55 2.06 14.74
C PRO A 98 -3.73 3.05 15.89
N GLU A 99 -3.58 4.35 15.63
CA GLU A 99 -3.72 5.40 16.65
C GLU A 99 -5.15 5.49 17.20
N ASP A 100 -6.14 5.17 16.39
CA ASP A 100 -7.55 5.17 16.76
C ASP A 100 -7.96 4.02 17.68
N TRP A 101 -7.06 3.10 18.00
CA TRP A 101 -7.24 2.08 19.04
C TRP A 101 -6.76 2.53 20.42
N ASN A 102 -6.05 3.66 20.51
CA ASN A 102 -5.62 4.22 21.78
C ASN A 102 -6.83 4.56 22.67
N ASN A 103 -6.72 4.27 23.96
CA ASN A 103 -7.74 4.53 24.98
C ASN A 103 -9.06 3.77 24.77
N ILE A 104 -9.08 2.71 23.96
CA ILE A 104 -10.18 1.77 23.90
C ILE A 104 -9.84 0.63 24.85
N ASP A 105 -10.49 0.59 26.02
CA ASP A 105 -10.20 -0.35 27.09
C ASP A 105 -10.34 -1.80 26.64
N VAL A 106 -9.43 -2.65 27.11
CA VAL A 106 -9.50 -4.09 26.90
C VAL A 106 -10.42 -4.71 27.95
N SER A 107 -11.56 -5.24 27.52
CA SER A 107 -12.58 -5.86 28.38
C SER A 107 -12.56 -7.39 28.37
N LEU A 108 -11.37 -8.00 28.29
CA LEU A 108 -11.23 -9.46 28.22
C LEU A 108 -11.20 -10.07 29.63
N ASP A 109 -12.05 -11.07 29.87
CA ASP A 109 -11.95 -11.94 31.04
C ASP A 109 -10.94 -13.07 30.76
N TRP A 110 -9.71 -12.81 31.11
CA TRP A 110 -8.59 -13.76 30.88
C TRP A 110 -8.72 -15.04 31.68
N ASP A 111 -9.31 -14.99 32.87
CA ASP A 111 -9.45 -16.15 33.76
C ASP A 111 -10.45 -17.17 33.18
N ASN A 112 -11.42 -16.71 32.41
CA ASN A 112 -12.43 -17.52 31.75
C ASN A 112 -12.28 -17.58 30.22
N ALA A 113 -11.21 -17.00 29.65
CA ALA A 113 -10.99 -17.01 28.21
C ALA A 113 -10.81 -18.45 27.69
N LYS A 114 -11.71 -18.86 26.81
CA LYS A 114 -11.69 -20.19 26.14
C LYS A 114 -11.88 -19.99 24.66
N ASP A 115 -11.28 -20.88 23.88
CA ASP A 115 -11.57 -20.99 22.44
C ASP A 115 -12.94 -21.67 22.21
N GLU A 116 -13.34 -21.79 20.95
CA GLU A 116 -14.59 -22.44 20.54
C GLU A 116 -14.68 -23.94 20.89
N HIS A 117 -13.58 -24.58 21.24
CA HIS A 117 -13.47 -25.97 21.68
C HIS A 117 -13.38 -26.11 23.20
N GLY A 118 -13.44 -24.98 23.93
CA GLY A 118 -13.38 -24.95 25.39
C GLY A 118 -11.98 -25.02 25.99
N PHE A 119 -10.90 -24.96 25.18
CA PHE A 119 -9.54 -24.85 25.69
C PHE A 119 -9.29 -23.47 26.28
N HIS A 120 -8.75 -23.44 27.49
CA HIS A 120 -8.35 -22.18 28.10
C HIS A 120 -7.21 -21.53 27.32
N LEU A 121 -7.44 -20.31 26.88
CA LEU A 121 -6.44 -19.50 26.18
C LEU A 121 -5.43 -18.86 27.14
N GLY A 122 -5.37 -19.28 28.38
CA GLY A 122 -4.61 -18.75 29.49
C GLY A 122 -3.44 -17.87 29.08
N VAL A 123 -3.45 -16.60 29.42
CA VAL A 123 -2.32 -15.71 29.14
C VAL A 123 -1.22 -16.03 30.13
N PRO A 124 -0.05 -16.49 29.68
CA PRO A 124 1.03 -16.90 30.59
C PRO A 124 1.64 -15.74 31.40
N PHE A 125 1.19 -14.51 31.19
CA PHE A 125 1.72 -13.31 31.82
C PHE A 125 0.60 -12.47 32.43
N LYS A 126 0.80 -11.98 33.64
CA LYS A 126 0.01 -10.88 34.18
C LYS A 126 0.30 -9.62 33.35
N CYS A 127 -0.55 -9.33 32.37
CA CYS A 127 -0.43 -8.17 31.49
C CYS A 127 -0.84 -6.89 32.25
N ALA A 128 -0.15 -6.54 33.35
CA ALA A 128 -0.43 -5.35 34.15
C ALA A 128 -0.21 -4.01 33.37
N GLU A 129 0.38 -4.08 32.21
CA GLU A 129 0.72 -2.91 31.39
C GLU A 129 -0.18 -2.73 30.16
N ILE A 130 -1.13 -3.65 29.91
CA ILE A 130 -2.04 -3.51 28.78
C ILE A 130 -3.28 -2.75 29.24
N LYS A 131 -3.44 -1.53 28.73
CA LYS A 131 -4.52 -0.61 29.06
C LYS A 131 -5.59 -0.57 27.99
N ASP A 132 -5.18 -0.60 26.73
CA ASP A 132 -6.05 -0.46 25.59
C ASP A 132 -5.76 -1.51 24.49
N TRP A 133 -6.57 -1.54 23.45
CA TRP A 133 -6.42 -2.47 22.33
C TRP A 133 -5.14 -2.23 21.51
N ASN A 134 -4.59 -1.02 21.52
CA ASN A 134 -3.32 -0.73 20.87
C ASN A 134 -2.15 -1.40 21.61
N ASP A 135 -2.13 -1.31 22.96
CA ASP A 135 -1.18 -2.03 23.81
C ASP A 135 -1.28 -3.55 23.57
N MET A 136 -2.51 -4.07 23.49
CA MET A 136 -2.78 -5.48 23.22
C MET A 136 -2.20 -5.93 21.89
N LEU A 137 -2.46 -5.18 20.81
CA LEU A 137 -1.92 -5.47 19.48
C LEU A 137 -0.38 -5.42 19.51
N GLY A 138 0.18 -4.41 20.18
CA GLY A 138 1.62 -4.27 20.33
C GLY A 138 2.25 -5.46 21.07
N TRP A 139 1.63 -5.92 22.16
CA TRP A 139 2.06 -7.10 22.89
C TRP A 139 2.00 -8.36 22.00
N TYR A 140 0.87 -8.60 21.35
CA TYR A 140 0.67 -9.75 20.46
C TYR A 140 1.69 -9.77 19.30
N THR A 141 1.98 -8.61 18.73
CA THR A 141 2.96 -8.46 17.66
C THR A 141 4.38 -8.77 18.14
N ARG A 142 4.77 -8.28 19.33
CA ARG A 142 6.09 -8.60 19.93
C ARG A 142 6.23 -10.08 20.23
N LEU A 143 5.16 -10.73 20.74
CA LEU A 143 5.14 -12.17 20.92
C LEU A 143 5.30 -12.91 19.58
N GLY A 144 4.58 -12.50 18.54
CA GLY A 144 4.70 -13.07 17.20
C GLY A 144 6.13 -12.94 16.64
N ASN A 145 6.76 -11.79 16.82
CA ASN A 145 8.16 -11.57 16.43
C ASN A 145 9.13 -12.47 17.18
N PHE A 146 8.97 -12.60 18.49
CA PHE A 146 9.78 -13.50 19.31
C PHE A 146 9.63 -14.96 18.84
N LEU A 147 8.40 -15.42 18.60
CA LEU A 147 8.12 -16.77 18.10
C LEU A 147 8.69 -16.99 16.69
N TYR A 148 8.62 -15.96 15.82
CA TYR A 148 9.23 -16.01 14.49
C TYR A 148 10.75 -16.28 14.57
N HIS A 149 11.49 -15.51 15.35
CA HIS A 149 12.93 -15.67 15.49
C HIS A 149 13.30 -17.00 16.15
N SER A 150 12.58 -17.39 17.19
CA SER A 150 12.78 -18.69 17.86
C SER A 150 12.53 -19.86 16.91
N ALA A 151 11.42 -19.83 16.16
CA ALA A 151 11.10 -20.84 15.18
C ALA A 151 12.13 -20.93 14.04
N VAL A 152 12.63 -19.79 13.53
CA VAL A 152 13.71 -19.81 12.52
C VAL A 152 14.93 -20.57 13.07
N LYS A 153 15.35 -20.25 14.29
CA LYS A 153 16.51 -20.89 14.93
C LYS A 153 16.33 -22.38 15.13
N ASP A 154 15.17 -22.80 15.63
CA ASP A 154 14.93 -24.21 16.01
C ASP A 154 14.62 -25.08 14.79
N LEU A 155 14.00 -24.54 13.74
CA LEU A 155 13.66 -25.26 12.51
C LEU A 155 14.84 -25.32 11.52
N GLU A 156 15.78 -24.38 11.56
CA GLU A 156 16.89 -24.32 10.59
C GLU A 156 17.74 -25.61 10.56
N PRO A 157 18.14 -26.23 11.70
CA PRO A 157 18.93 -27.45 11.68
C PRO A 157 18.23 -28.68 11.04
N VAL A 158 16.87 -28.68 11.06
CA VAL A 158 16.06 -29.80 10.57
C VAL A 158 15.57 -29.57 9.15
N LEU A 159 15.11 -28.38 8.84
CA LEU A 159 14.44 -28.05 7.57
C LEU A 159 15.34 -27.29 6.59
N GLY A 160 16.50 -26.82 7.04
CA GLY A 160 17.33 -25.89 6.32
C GLY A 160 16.82 -24.44 6.37
N ARG A 161 17.75 -23.49 6.26
CA ARG A 161 17.50 -22.04 6.47
C ARG A 161 16.34 -21.47 5.66
N LYS A 162 16.21 -21.86 4.39
CA LYS A 162 15.16 -21.35 3.51
C LYS A 162 13.77 -21.76 4.02
N ARG A 163 13.58 -23.07 4.28
CA ARG A 163 12.29 -23.61 4.71
C ARG A 163 11.94 -23.16 6.13
N ALA A 164 12.91 -23.03 7.02
CA ALA A 164 12.70 -22.47 8.35
C ALA A 164 12.09 -21.07 8.30
N LYS A 165 12.65 -20.16 7.49
CA LYS A 165 12.09 -18.81 7.27
C LYS A 165 10.69 -18.84 6.65
N GLU A 166 10.48 -19.69 5.64
CA GLU A 166 9.17 -19.87 4.99
C GLU A 166 8.09 -20.31 5.99
N SER A 167 8.44 -21.18 6.93
CA SER A 167 7.51 -21.69 7.94
C SER A 167 7.31 -20.70 9.08
N ALA A 168 8.38 -20.15 9.62
CA ALA A 168 8.32 -19.25 10.78
C ALA A 168 7.50 -17.98 10.51
N ARG A 169 7.41 -17.49 9.26
CA ARG A 169 6.62 -16.29 8.91
C ARG A 169 5.14 -16.39 9.29
N PHE A 170 4.61 -17.59 9.55
CA PHE A 170 3.24 -17.74 10.04
C PHE A 170 3.00 -17.09 11.41
N PHE A 171 4.05 -16.82 12.18
CA PHE A 171 3.96 -16.06 13.43
C PHE A 171 3.92 -14.55 13.25
N LYS A 172 4.22 -14.02 12.03
CA LYS A 172 4.10 -12.58 11.77
C LYS A 172 2.64 -12.15 11.67
N THR A 173 2.32 -11.04 12.28
CA THR A 173 0.98 -10.47 12.34
C THR A 173 0.70 -9.57 11.12
N TYR A 174 -0.58 -9.31 10.83
CA TYR A 174 -0.99 -8.49 9.69
C TYR A 174 -0.50 -7.04 9.75
N ASN A 175 -0.22 -6.53 10.94
CA ASN A 175 0.36 -5.20 11.14
C ASN A 175 1.90 -5.18 11.03
N SER A 176 2.56 -6.31 10.78
CA SER A 176 3.98 -6.32 10.42
C SER A 176 4.23 -5.54 9.14
N GLN A 177 5.24 -4.66 9.14
CA GLN A 177 5.55 -3.82 7.98
C GLN A 177 6.51 -4.51 7.02
N ILE A 178 6.22 -4.30 5.74
CA ILE A 178 7.02 -4.73 4.60
C ILE A 178 7.20 -3.57 3.62
N GLN A 179 8.21 -3.65 2.80
CA GLN A 179 8.47 -2.69 1.73
C GLN A 179 7.97 -3.26 0.40
N ALA A 180 7.24 -2.45 -0.35
CA ALA A 180 6.71 -2.77 -1.67
C ALA A 180 7.15 -1.73 -2.69
N ASP A 181 7.65 -2.21 -3.81
CA ASP A 181 7.94 -1.45 -5.01
C ASP A 181 6.76 -1.58 -5.95
N VAL A 182 6.10 -0.47 -6.30
CA VAL A 182 4.89 -0.48 -7.12
C VAL A 182 4.91 0.58 -8.20
N MET A 183 4.60 0.18 -9.43
CA MET A 183 4.52 1.06 -10.58
C MET A 183 3.14 1.00 -11.22
N PHE A 184 2.55 2.16 -11.47
CA PHE A 184 1.28 2.32 -12.16
C PHE A 184 1.46 3.13 -13.44
N ASN A 185 0.71 2.80 -14.51
CA ASN A 185 0.42 3.80 -15.52
C ASN A 185 -0.71 4.74 -15.02
N MET A 186 -0.90 5.91 -15.65
CA MET A 186 -1.86 6.91 -15.16
C MET A 186 -3.31 6.43 -15.19
N ARG A 187 -3.67 5.53 -16.10
CA ARG A 187 -5.00 4.89 -16.13
C ARG A 187 -5.20 4.00 -14.89
N SER A 188 -4.24 3.12 -14.61
CA SER A 188 -4.33 2.24 -13.44
C SER A 188 -4.16 2.99 -12.12
N PHE A 189 -3.36 4.05 -12.11
CA PHE A 189 -3.23 4.96 -10.98
C PHE A 189 -4.57 5.66 -10.67
N ALA A 190 -5.26 6.19 -11.68
CA ALA A 190 -6.58 6.77 -11.52
C ALA A 190 -7.58 5.80 -10.89
N ASN A 191 -7.61 4.55 -11.36
CA ASN A 191 -8.47 3.50 -10.78
C ASN A 191 -8.08 3.19 -9.33
N PHE A 192 -6.78 3.11 -9.02
CA PHE A 192 -6.30 2.95 -7.65
C PHE A 192 -6.78 4.08 -6.75
N ILE A 193 -6.57 5.32 -7.16
CA ILE A 193 -6.99 6.52 -6.42
C ILE A 193 -8.50 6.55 -6.22
N LYS A 194 -9.30 6.28 -7.26
CA LYS A 194 -10.76 6.23 -7.15
C LYS A 194 -11.23 5.24 -6.07
N LEU A 195 -10.63 4.07 -6.02
CA LEU A 195 -11.02 3.01 -5.08
C LEU A 195 -10.43 3.18 -3.68
N ARG A 196 -9.20 3.68 -3.57
CA ARG A 196 -8.47 3.69 -2.31
C ARG A 196 -8.39 5.06 -1.63
N ASN A 197 -8.51 6.15 -2.38
CA ASN A 197 -8.66 7.49 -1.80
C ASN A 197 -10.15 7.89 -1.60
N SER A 198 -10.98 6.90 -1.28
CA SER A 198 -12.41 7.06 -0.98
C SER A 198 -12.64 6.98 0.53
N ARG A 199 -13.63 7.71 1.04
CA ARG A 199 -14.05 7.65 2.46
C ARG A 199 -14.50 6.24 2.91
N HIS A 200 -14.85 5.36 1.97
CA HIS A 200 -15.25 3.97 2.23
C HIS A 200 -14.05 3.02 2.27
N ALA A 201 -12.86 3.47 1.87
CA ALA A 201 -11.65 2.67 1.97
C ALA A 201 -11.15 2.64 3.42
N GLN A 202 -10.47 1.55 3.78
CA GLN A 202 -9.77 1.45 5.07
C GLN A 202 -8.80 2.63 5.24
N LYS A 203 -8.68 3.14 6.46
CA LYS A 203 -7.91 4.35 6.78
C LYS A 203 -6.47 4.28 6.26
N GLU A 204 -5.77 3.19 6.54
CA GLU A 204 -4.35 3.02 6.23
C GLU A 204 -4.07 3.06 4.71
N ILE A 205 -4.85 2.32 3.91
CA ILE A 205 -4.66 2.34 2.44
C ILE A 205 -5.12 3.67 1.83
N ARG A 206 -6.08 4.37 2.44
CA ARG A 206 -6.49 5.71 2.02
C ARG A 206 -5.37 6.72 2.24
N GLU A 207 -4.67 6.66 3.37
CA GLU A 207 -3.52 7.50 3.66
C GLU A 207 -2.37 7.26 2.65
N ILE A 208 -2.11 6.02 2.30
CA ILE A 208 -1.14 5.66 1.26
C ILE A 208 -1.55 6.26 -0.09
N ALA A 209 -2.82 6.10 -0.48
CA ALA A 209 -3.34 6.64 -1.74
C ALA A 209 -3.26 8.16 -1.78
N GLN A 210 -3.55 8.85 -0.67
CA GLN A 210 -3.41 10.29 -0.57
C GLN A 210 -1.93 10.73 -0.69
N LYS A 211 -1.01 10.07 0.02
CA LYS A 211 0.43 10.36 -0.10
C LYS A 211 0.94 10.17 -1.52
N MET A 212 0.52 9.09 -2.21
CA MET A 212 0.87 8.87 -3.62
C MET A 212 0.35 10.00 -4.51
N TRP A 213 -0.90 10.42 -4.31
CA TRP A 213 -1.51 11.53 -5.05
C TRP A 213 -0.73 12.82 -4.86
N ASP A 214 -0.43 13.17 -3.62
CA ASP A 214 0.27 14.42 -3.28
C ASP A 214 1.68 14.44 -3.89
N LEU A 215 2.39 13.31 -3.85
CA LEU A 215 3.71 13.18 -4.47
C LEU A 215 3.67 13.40 -5.98
N VAL A 216 2.66 12.87 -6.69
CA VAL A 216 2.52 13.09 -8.13
C VAL A 216 2.12 14.53 -8.43
N ALA A 217 1.26 15.14 -7.62
CA ALA A 217 0.81 16.52 -7.79
C ALA A 217 1.93 17.56 -7.55
N THR A 218 2.96 17.18 -6.77
CA THR A 218 4.07 18.07 -6.41
C THR A 218 5.35 17.81 -7.23
N ILE A 219 5.29 17.00 -8.28
CA ILE A 219 6.43 16.81 -9.20
C ILE A 219 6.79 18.15 -9.82
N GLU A 220 8.08 18.49 -9.82
CA GLU A 220 8.59 19.72 -10.43
C GLU A 220 8.17 19.81 -11.90
N GLY A 221 7.65 20.99 -12.29
CA GLY A 221 7.11 21.22 -13.64
C GLY A 221 5.70 20.67 -13.86
N GLU A 222 5.08 20.07 -12.85
CA GLU A 222 3.68 19.58 -12.88
C GLU A 222 3.32 18.76 -14.14
N PRO A 223 4.11 17.73 -14.50
CA PRO A 223 3.97 17.04 -15.80
C PRO A 223 2.60 16.39 -16.04
N PHE A 224 1.86 16.10 -14.99
CA PHE A 224 0.53 15.45 -15.04
C PHE A 224 -0.60 16.36 -14.54
N LYS A 225 -0.43 17.67 -14.55
CA LYS A 225 -1.41 18.62 -14.00
C LYS A 225 -2.81 18.45 -14.57
N CYS A 226 -2.93 18.43 -15.90
CA CYS A 226 -4.22 18.29 -16.58
C CYS A 226 -4.82 16.90 -16.36
N THR A 227 -3.97 15.86 -16.38
CA THR A 227 -4.37 14.47 -16.11
C THR A 227 -4.92 14.33 -14.69
N LEU A 228 -4.23 14.84 -13.67
CA LEU A 228 -4.70 14.81 -12.29
C LEU A 228 -6.00 15.59 -12.11
N GLN A 229 -6.14 16.74 -12.76
CA GLN A 229 -7.38 17.52 -12.72
C GLN A 229 -8.56 16.75 -13.33
N ALA A 230 -8.36 16.13 -14.49
CA ALA A 230 -9.38 15.31 -15.15
C ALA A 230 -9.79 14.09 -14.28
N ILE A 231 -8.81 13.38 -13.68
CA ILE A 231 -9.07 12.31 -12.74
C ILE A 231 -9.85 12.79 -11.51
N TRP A 232 -9.49 13.95 -10.98
CA TRP A 232 -10.16 14.53 -9.80
C TRP A 232 -11.62 14.86 -10.08
N ASN A 233 -11.90 15.53 -11.19
CA ASN A 233 -13.25 15.93 -11.60
C ASN A 233 -14.16 14.74 -11.94
N GLY A 234 -13.60 13.61 -12.34
CA GLY A 234 -14.33 12.37 -12.67
C GLY A 234 -14.53 11.41 -11.51
N ARG A 235 -14.35 11.86 -10.26
CA ARG A 235 -14.51 11.00 -9.05
C ARG A 235 -15.95 10.85 -8.55
N ASP A 236 -16.86 11.71 -8.97
CA ASP A 236 -18.28 11.73 -8.55
C ASP A 236 -19.12 10.65 -9.25
#